data_8d1755937a06fe685bfa3b269417c43d
#
_entry.id   8d1755937a06fe685bfa3b269417c43d
#
_cell.length_a   1.000
_cell.length_b   1.000
_cell.length_c   1.000
_cell.angle_alpha   90.00
_cell.angle_beta   90.00
_cell.angle_gamma   90.00
#
_symmetry.space_group_name_H-M   'P 1'
#
loop_
_entity.id
_entity.type
_entity.pdbx_description
1 polymer ?
#
loop_
_entity_poly.entity_id
_entity_poly.type
_entity_poly.pdbx_seq_one_letter_code
_entity_poly.pdbx_strand_id
1 'polypeptide(L)'
;MVIYLTMHLYLDNKFAAIPNDPEVDLSDPPDEPTPATFTLAEMKECVKQLKSGKACGPDKVPIEQYKASDEATTELFSLLTNIWETETMPEDFVLAEMLMFYKKKCKNDRKNYRALGLLNHAYKVLSMLLLMYILPFITPKLSEMQAGFRKGRGCRNNILILVMTVHHLLKSAEQGISKGVIAYIDFTAAFDTISHSFLLQSLRDYEVPPKYCRLVQAIYQSAAVKVRLQEPGGHRTYSRKVNVRRGVIQGDIPSPVCFLVALDKLLKEHSQLDRGLYLTPTLSIAELAYADDCALPGANAETTTSRLTNLDTHAKSLAGMVISVPKTKAQHVMIQPKMSETTENDITNLPPEKQFKFACDKCGRTFPTNHGLSVHKGRWCKGRRRTKQPSRKGSVADRIIQQVKVEKHQHTLPTTRIGNEELENVYSFVYLGAEVAGDGNPEITMRHRINIAWGRFGEYRHVLTAAKLPVRTRLRLYIALIVYTMTYACGGWLFVDKMKKKLNGVNSKMLSQITKRSIHQEAAKPTFNIIDFVMQKRWEYLGHILRMEHHRATRRFLLELSPSNPPYIAGSLLADAPHRTVEELIEMASDRDKWRESRPPSMQLS
;
A
#
# COMPACT_ATOMS: atom_id res chain seq x y z
N MET A 1 -8.00 29.38 -20.26
CA MET A 1 -9.17 28.89 -21.03
C MET A 1 -8.95 27.49 -21.60
N VAL A 2 -7.87 27.20 -22.35
CA VAL A 2 -7.62 25.86 -22.93
C VAL A 2 -7.55 24.73 -21.86
N ILE A 3 -6.90 24.95 -20.72
CA ILE A 3 -6.79 23.98 -19.61
C ILE A 3 -8.18 23.68 -19.03
N TYR A 4 -9.10 24.62 -19.00
CA TYR A 4 -10.48 24.49 -18.50
C TYR A 4 -11.35 23.56 -19.32
N LEU A 5 -11.47 23.88 -20.62
CA LEU A 5 -12.26 23.08 -21.56
C LEU A 5 -11.77 21.64 -21.60
N THR A 6 -10.45 21.51 -21.57
CA THR A 6 -9.81 20.21 -21.65
C THR A 6 -9.93 19.38 -20.34
N MET A 7 -10.00 20.01 -19.16
CA MET A 7 -10.19 19.31 -17.89
C MET A 7 -11.65 18.90 -17.72
N HIS A 8 -12.60 19.74 -18.11
CA HIS A 8 -14.04 19.40 -18.13
C HIS A 8 -14.29 18.18 -19.03
N LEU A 9 -13.85 18.21 -20.28
CA LEU A 9 -13.95 17.08 -21.21
C LEU A 9 -13.29 15.80 -20.68
N TYR A 10 -12.17 15.93 -19.98
CA TYR A 10 -11.50 14.80 -19.37
C TYR A 10 -12.37 14.18 -18.26
N LEU A 11 -13.01 14.98 -17.42
CA LEU A 11 -13.87 14.48 -16.34
C LEU A 11 -15.21 13.96 -16.89
N ASP A 12 -15.76 14.60 -17.91
CA ASP A 12 -16.98 14.19 -18.55
C ASP A 12 -16.85 12.78 -19.15
N ASN A 13 -15.77 12.52 -19.89
CA ASN A 13 -15.44 11.19 -20.39
C ASN A 13 -15.11 10.19 -19.24
N LYS A 14 -14.49 10.65 -18.19
CA LYS A 14 -14.09 9.82 -17.06
C LYS A 14 -15.28 9.30 -16.27
N PHE A 15 -16.30 10.13 -16.08
CA PHE A 15 -17.51 9.84 -15.31
C PHE A 15 -18.75 9.55 -16.20
N ALA A 16 -18.56 9.38 -17.50
CA ALA A 16 -19.65 9.02 -18.41
C ALA A 16 -20.31 7.70 -18.01
N ALA A 17 -21.61 7.57 -18.25
CA ALA A 17 -22.35 6.34 -17.99
C ALA A 17 -21.73 5.13 -18.72
N ILE A 18 -21.84 3.97 -18.12
CA ILE A 18 -21.50 2.71 -18.76
C ILE A 18 -22.69 2.33 -19.65
N PRO A 19 -22.48 2.09 -20.96
CA PRO A 19 -23.56 1.65 -21.82
C PRO A 19 -24.19 0.35 -21.30
N ASN A 20 -25.50 0.28 -21.26
CA ASN A 20 -26.27 -0.88 -20.80
C ASN A 20 -25.95 -1.32 -19.35
N ASP A 21 -25.60 -0.38 -18.47
CA ASP A 21 -25.46 -0.65 -17.04
C ASP A 21 -26.85 -1.11 -16.50
N PRO A 22 -27.00 -2.35 -15.97
CA PRO A 22 -28.28 -2.89 -15.60
C PRO A 22 -28.92 -2.14 -14.43
N GLU A 23 -30.24 -2.05 -14.40
CA GLU A 23 -30.93 -1.59 -13.20
C GLU A 23 -30.88 -2.67 -12.11
N VAL A 24 -30.78 -2.23 -10.88
CA VAL A 24 -30.74 -3.10 -9.70
C VAL A 24 -32.08 -3.00 -8.98
N ASP A 25 -32.70 -4.13 -8.72
CA ASP A 25 -33.90 -4.17 -7.88
C ASP A 25 -33.55 -3.86 -6.43
N LEU A 26 -34.05 -2.73 -5.98
CA LEU A 26 -33.87 -2.24 -4.60
C LEU A 26 -35.23 -2.15 -3.87
N SER A 27 -36.24 -2.89 -4.33
CA SER A 27 -37.52 -2.99 -3.64
C SER A 27 -37.38 -3.64 -2.28
N ASP A 28 -38.20 -3.21 -1.32
CA ASP A 28 -38.26 -3.85 -0.01
C ASP A 28 -38.96 -5.21 -0.13
N PRO A 29 -38.41 -6.26 0.50
CA PRO A 29 -39.12 -7.53 0.65
C PRO A 29 -40.44 -7.33 1.41
N PRO A 30 -41.49 -8.06 1.08
CA PRO A 30 -42.84 -7.83 1.64
C PRO A 30 -42.94 -7.95 3.16
N ASP A 31 -42.02 -8.67 3.80
CA ASP A 31 -42.03 -8.96 5.25
C ASP A 31 -40.86 -8.36 6.03
N GLU A 32 -40.01 -7.53 5.41
CA GLU A 32 -38.90 -6.89 6.13
C GLU A 32 -39.36 -5.65 6.91
N PRO A 33 -39.02 -5.54 8.23
CA PRO A 33 -39.31 -4.33 8.98
C PRO A 33 -38.52 -3.14 8.39
N THR A 34 -39.18 -1.98 8.30
CA THR A 34 -38.52 -0.75 7.85
C THR A 34 -37.30 -0.48 8.72
N PRO A 35 -36.10 -0.35 8.14
CA PRO A 35 -34.91 -0.08 8.90
C PRO A 35 -35.01 1.22 9.71
N ALA A 36 -34.45 1.20 10.93
CA ALA A 36 -34.51 2.32 11.86
C ALA A 36 -33.97 3.63 11.26
N THR A 37 -34.56 4.74 11.64
CA THR A 37 -34.03 6.08 11.42
C THR A 37 -32.97 6.40 12.47
N PHE A 38 -32.04 7.28 12.12
CA PHE A 38 -31.02 7.74 13.07
C PHE A 38 -31.58 8.73 14.08
N THR A 39 -30.94 8.80 15.25
CA THR A 39 -31.30 9.72 16.32
C THR A 39 -30.47 11.01 16.27
N LEU A 40 -30.97 12.08 16.91
CA LEU A 40 -30.23 13.33 17.08
C LEU A 40 -28.88 13.10 17.79
N ALA A 41 -28.80 12.17 18.73
CA ALA A 41 -27.58 11.85 19.46
C ALA A 41 -26.52 11.24 18.54
N GLU A 42 -26.89 10.32 17.66
CA GLU A 42 -26.00 9.71 16.67
C GLU A 42 -25.51 10.75 15.66
N MET A 43 -26.37 11.63 15.20
CA MET A 43 -25.97 12.73 14.31
C MET A 43 -24.97 13.69 15.01
N LYS A 44 -25.24 14.08 16.26
CA LYS A 44 -24.31 14.91 17.05
C LYS A 44 -22.94 14.24 17.23
N GLU A 45 -22.91 12.93 17.41
CA GLU A 45 -21.64 12.19 17.47
C GLU A 45 -20.89 12.20 16.12
N CYS A 46 -21.58 12.07 14.99
CA CYS A 46 -20.98 12.22 13.67
C CYS A 46 -20.41 13.65 13.45
N VAL A 47 -21.14 14.68 13.84
CA VAL A 47 -20.67 16.08 13.81
C VAL A 47 -19.39 16.25 14.64
N LYS A 48 -19.35 15.68 15.84
CA LYS A 48 -18.19 15.74 16.75
C LYS A 48 -16.95 15.07 16.16
N GLN A 49 -17.11 13.93 15.49
CA GLN A 49 -16.00 13.18 14.88
C GLN A 49 -15.37 13.90 13.69
N LEU A 50 -16.10 14.74 12.96
CA LEU A 50 -15.54 15.55 11.88
C LEU A 50 -14.54 16.57 12.43
N LYS A 51 -13.35 16.62 11.83
CA LYS A 51 -12.25 17.48 12.30
C LYS A 51 -12.50 18.94 11.94
N SER A 52 -12.36 19.83 12.94
CA SER A 52 -12.35 21.28 12.76
C SER A 52 -11.13 21.77 11.96
N GLY A 53 -11.20 22.98 11.41
CA GLY A 53 -10.13 23.59 10.61
C GLY A 53 -9.92 22.94 9.24
N LYS A 54 -10.93 22.27 8.69
CA LYS A 54 -10.90 21.66 7.35
C LYS A 54 -11.60 22.54 6.32
N ALA A 55 -11.16 22.41 5.06
CA ALA A 55 -11.76 23.13 3.95
C ALA A 55 -13.24 22.74 3.78
N CYS A 56 -14.09 23.76 3.59
CA CYS A 56 -15.51 23.59 3.32
C CYS A 56 -15.76 23.10 1.88
N GLY A 57 -16.95 22.57 1.66
CA GLY A 57 -17.48 22.28 0.34
C GLY A 57 -17.97 23.52 -0.43
N PRO A 58 -18.74 23.30 -1.50
CA PRO A 58 -19.32 24.37 -2.31
C PRO A 58 -20.19 25.37 -1.54
N ASP A 59 -20.92 24.91 -0.51
CA ASP A 59 -21.77 25.72 0.37
C ASP A 59 -21.00 26.69 1.29
N LYS A 60 -19.69 26.46 1.43
CA LYS A 60 -18.78 27.21 2.32
C LYS A 60 -19.15 27.17 3.80
N VAL A 61 -20.04 26.26 4.22
CA VAL A 61 -20.42 26.08 5.61
C VAL A 61 -19.34 25.26 6.34
N PRO A 62 -18.67 25.83 7.35
CA PRO A 62 -17.68 25.11 8.13
C PRO A 62 -18.35 24.16 9.13
N ILE A 63 -17.69 23.04 9.46
CA ILE A 63 -18.23 22.09 10.45
C ILE A 63 -18.38 22.72 11.84
N GLU A 64 -17.60 23.74 12.13
CA GLU A 64 -17.63 24.50 13.37
C GLU A 64 -18.99 25.15 13.62
N GLN A 65 -19.72 25.54 12.57
CA GLN A 65 -21.06 26.09 12.68
C GLN A 65 -22.03 25.08 13.32
N TYR A 66 -22.00 23.84 12.86
CA TYR A 66 -22.82 22.77 13.44
C TYR A 66 -22.36 22.31 14.82
N LYS A 67 -21.09 22.58 15.19
CA LYS A 67 -20.55 22.27 16.53
C LYS A 67 -20.86 23.35 17.56
N ALA A 68 -21.03 24.60 17.15
CA ALA A 68 -21.15 25.74 18.03
C ALA A 68 -22.59 26.22 18.23
N SER A 69 -23.53 25.87 17.32
CA SER A 69 -24.93 26.32 17.35
C SER A 69 -25.88 25.15 17.45
N ASP A 70 -26.68 25.09 18.51
CA ASP A 70 -27.77 24.10 18.65
C ASP A 70 -28.87 24.33 17.62
N GLU A 71 -29.15 25.57 17.21
CA GLU A 71 -30.10 25.91 16.15
C GLU A 71 -29.63 25.29 14.81
N ALA A 72 -28.38 25.57 14.37
CA ALA A 72 -27.83 24.98 13.16
C ALA A 72 -27.78 23.45 13.21
N THR A 73 -27.58 22.87 14.39
CA THR A 73 -27.62 21.42 14.59
C THR A 73 -29.04 20.87 14.44
N THR A 74 -30.04 21.58 14.92
CA THR A 74 -31.46 21.18 14.80
C THR A 74 -31.94 21.28 13.36
N GLU A 75 -31.58 22.35 12.64
CA GLU A 75 -31.85 22.49 11.21
C GLU A 75 -31.19 21.38 10.39
N LEU A 76 -29.91 21.07 10.69
CA LEU A 76 -29.22 19.96 10.06
C LEU A 76 -29.95 18.63 10.32
N PHE A 77 -30.40 18.37 11.55
CA PHE A 77 -31.13 17.15 11.89
C PHE A 77 -32.44 17.05 11.10
N SER A 78 -33.21 18.12 11.01
CA SER A 78 -34.44 18.16 10.23
C SER A 78 -34.20 17.88 8.74
N LEU A 79 -33.16 18.53 8.15
CA LEU A 79 -32.76 18.31 6.77
C LEU A 79 -32.38 16.85 6.51
N LEU A 80 -31.52 16.28 7.35
CA LEU A 80 -31.04 14.91 7.16
C LEU A 80 -32.11 13.87 7.42
N THR A 81 -33.04 14.12 8.35
CA THR A 81 -34.22 13.27 8.56
C THR A 81 -35.13 13.26 7.33
N ASN A 82 -35.40 14.44 6.77
CA ASN A 82 -36.20 14.51 5.53
C ASN A 82 -35.54 13.73 4.38
N ILE A 83 -34.21 13.88 4.18
CA ILE A 83 -33.48 13.10 3.16
C ILE A 83 -33.60 11.60 3.42
N TRP A 84 -33.47 11.19 4.69
CA TRP A 84 -33.50 9.77 5.09
C TRP A 84 -34.88 9.14 4.90
N GLU A 85 -35.95 9.92 5.07
CA GLU A 85 -37.32 9.45 4.90
C GLU A 85 -37.75 9.47 3.44
N THR A 86 -37.43 10.55 2.72
CA THR A 86 -37.84 10.71 1.32
C THR A 86 -36.90 10.06 0.32
N GLU A 87 -35.70 9.66 0.76
CA GLU A 87 -34.61 9.13 -0.07
C GLU A 87 -34.24 10.06 -1.25
N THR A 88 -34.50 11.36 -1.08
CA THR A 88 -34.30 12.38 -2.12
C THR A 88 -33.21 13.35 -1.71
N MET A 89 -32.21 13.55 -2.57
CA MET A 89 -31.13 14.50 -2.31
C MET A 89 -31.50 15.91 -2.81
N PRO A 90 -31.31 16.96 -1.99
CA PRO A 90 -31.44 18.33 -2.46
C PRO A 90 -30.46 18.65 -3.59
N GLU A 91 -30.80 19.62 -4.42
CA GLU A 91 -29.92 20.08 -5.50
C GLU A 91 -28.56 20.53 -4.94
N ASP A 92 -27.47 20.15 -5.62
CA ASP A 92 -26.09 20.44 -5.23
C ASP A 92 -25.65 19.93 -3.84
N PHE A 93 -26.47 19.15 -3.16
CA PHE A 93 -26.10 18.57 -1.86
C PHE A 93 -24.87 17.65 -1.96
N VAL A 94 -24.79 16.89 -3.04
CA VAL A 94 -23.67 15.95 -3.35
C VAL A 94 -22.71 16.55 -4.40
N LEU A 95 -22.63 17.88 -4.51
CA LEU A 95 -21.69 18.54 -5.41
C LEU A 95 -20.29 18.60 -4.77
N ALA A 96 -19.27 18.08 -5.48
CA ALA A 96 -17.88 18.16 -5.04
C ALA A 96 -17.07 19.21 -5.83
N GLU A 97 -16.33 20.05 -5.13
CA GLU A 97 -15.27 20.87 -5.74
C GLU A 97 -13.98 20.06 -5.84
N MET A 98 -13.57 19.75 -7.07
CA MET A 98 -12.37 18.94 -7.33
C MET A 98 -11.11 19.80 -7.32
N LEU A 99 -10.19 19.51 -6.39
CA LEU A 99 -8.84 20.05 -6.35
C LEU A 99 -7.89 19.10 -7.10
N MET A 100 -7.12 19.67 -8.03
CA MET A 100 -6.20 18.88 -8.85
C MET A 100 -4.78 18.95 -8.29
N PHE A 101 -4.32 17.85 -7.67
CA PHE A 101 -2.96 17.72 -7.14
C PHE A 101 -2.04 17.03 -8.15
N TYR A 102 -0.96 17.73 -8.54
CA TYR A 102 0.05 17.16 -9.42
C TYR A 102 0.80 16.00 -8.73
N LYS A 103 0.92 14.87 -9.42
CA LYS A 103 1.61 13.67 -8.92
C LYS A 103 3.09 13.64 -9.36
N LYS A 104 3.34 13.52 -10.67
CA LYS A 104 4.67 13.34 -11.27
C LYS A 104 4.58 13.35 -12.80
N LYS A 105 5.71 13.33 -13.50
CA LYS A 105 5.87 13.27 -14.96
C LYS A 105 5.57 14.62 -15.63
N CYS A 106 4.85 14.66 -16.75
CA CYS A 106 4.54 15.87 -17.49
C CYS A 106 3.36 16.63 -16.85
N LYS A 107 3.52 17.91 -16.53
CA LYS A 107 2.46 18.76 -15.95
C LYS A 107 1.32 19.05 -16.94
N ASN A 108 1.57 18.91 -18.23
CA ASN A 108 0.54 19.14 -19.25
C ASN A 108 -0.37 17.93 -19.47
N ASP A 109 -0.01 16.75 -18.95
CA ASP A 109 -0.82 15.54 -19.00
C ASP A 109 -1.72 15.44 -17.76
N ARG A 110 -3.03 15.47 -17.97
CA ARG A 110 -4.06 15.44 -16.93
C ARG A 110 -4.07 14.15 -16.13
N LYS A 111 -3.67 13.02 -16.72
CA LYS A 111 -3.51 11.73 -16.05
C LYS A 111 -2.47 11.79 -14.92
N ASN A 112 -1.61 12.80 -14.92
CA ASN A 112 -0.60 13.02 -13.90
C ASN A 112 -1.12 13.84 -12.69
N TYR A 113 -2.41 14.08 -12.60
CA TYR A 113 -3.05 14.74 -11.47
C TYR A 113 -3.93 13.77 -10.69
N ARG A 114 -4.04 14.02 -9.39
CA ARG A 114 -5.03 13.37 -8.51
C ARG A 114 -6.10 14.40 -8.19
N ALA A 115 -7.34 14.08 -8.49
CA ALA A 115 -8.47 14.88 -8.09
C ALA A 115 -8.89 14.53 -6.66
N LEU A 116 -9.12 15.52 -5.82
CA LEU A 116 -9.66 15.36 -4.47
C LEU A 116 -10.91 16.22 -4.36
N GLY A 117 -12.05 15.60 -4.03
CA GLY A 117 -13.33 16.26 -3.86
C GLY A 117 -13.45 16.96 -2.49
N LEU A 118 -13.82 18.22 -2.51
CA LEU A 118 -14.30 18.94 -1.33
C LEU A 118 -15.83 18.93 -1.36
N LEU A 119 -16.43 18.24 -0.42
CA LEU A 119 -17.87 18.05 -0.26
C LEU A 119 -18.39 18.84 0.93
N ASN A 120 -19.66 19.18 0.91
CA ASN A 120 -20.37 19.89 1.97
C ASN A 120 -20.31 19.13 3.29
N HIS A 121 -20.20 19.84 4.42
CA HIS A 121 -20.13 19.19 5.72
C HIS A 121 -21.45 18.52 6.12
N ALA A 122 -22.61 19.11 5.76
CA ALA A 122 -23.91 18.48 5.94
C ALA A 122 -23.98 17.09 5.24
N TYR A 123 -23.54 17.02 3.98
CA TYR A 123 -23.43 15.76 3.25
C TYR A 123 -22.48 14.76 3.94
N LYS A 124 -21.33 15.23 4.45
CA LYS A 124 -20.40 14.34 5.18
C LYS A 124 -21.01 13.75 6.44
N VAL A 125 -21.87 14.48 7.14
CA VAL A 125 -22.61 13.97 8.30
C VAL A 125 -23.59 12.87 7.86
N LEU A 126 -24.38 13.11 6.79
CA LEU A 126 -25.25 12.07 6.21
C LEU A 126 -24.45 10.81 5.82
N SER A 127 -23.33 11.00 5.16
CA SER A 127 -22.45 9.89 4.73
C SER A 127 -21.91 9.09 5.91
N MET A 128 -21.56 9.74 7.02
CA MET A 128 -21.11 9.04 8.24
C MET A 128 -22.25 8.27 8.89
N LEU A 129 -23.43 8.86 8.98
CA LEU A 129 -24.64 8.18 9.48
C LEU A 129 -24.92 6.93 8.64
N LEU A 130 -25.00 7.09 7.31
CA LEU A 130 -25.26 5.96 6.40
C LEU A 130 -24.23 4.84 6.55
N LEU A 131 -22.94 5.16 6.65
CA LEU A 131 -21.90 4.17 6.90
C LEU A 131 -22.06 3.46 8.24
N MET A 132 -22.46 4.17 9.29
CA MET A 132 -22.69 3.57 10.62
C MET A 132 -23.74 2.45 10.54
N TYR A 133 -24.78 2.63 9.72
CA TYR A 133 -25.85 1.64 9.52
C TYR A 133 -25.48 0.53 8.53
N ILE A 134 -24.63 0.80 7.54
CA ILE A 134 -24.22 -0.18 6.52
C ILE A 134 -23.09 -1.10 7.02
N LEU A 135 -22.11 -0.58 7.76
CA LEU A 135 -20.90 -1.30 8.17
C LEU A 135 -21.16 -2.60 8.94
N PRO A 136 -22.18 -2.72 9.82
CA PRO A 136 -22.48 -3.97 10.51
C PRO A 136 -22.80 -5.14 9.56
N PHE A 137 -23.44 -4.90 8.42
CA PHE A 137 -23.75 -5.91 7.40
C PHE A 137 -22.51 -6.32 6.61
N ILE A 138 -21.66 -5.33 6.28
CA ILE A 138 -20.50 -5.51 5.41
C ILE A 138 -19.31 -6.16 6.15
N THR A 139 -18.98 -5.63 7.33
CA THR A 139 -17.70 -5.95 8.01
C THR A 139 -17.50 -7.44 8.29
N PRO A 140 -18.52 -8.22 8.73
CA PRO A 140 -18.37 -9.65 8.99
C PRO A 140 -18.14 -10.47 7.71
N LYS A 141 -18.63 -9.98 6.57
CA LYS A 141 -18.65 -10.72 5.31
C LYS A 141 -17.43 -10.44 4.42
N LEU A 142 -16.67 -9.37 4.67
CA LEU A 142 -15.47 -9.06 3.88
C LEU A 142 -14.41 -10.15 4.01
N SER A 143 -13.76 -10.49 2.90
CA SER A 143 -12.66 -11.44 2.85
C SER A 143 -11.56 -11.10 3.87
N GLU A 144 -11.00 -12.14 4.50
CA GLU A 144 -9.85 -11.99 5.40
C GLU A 144 -8.60 -11.47 4.69
N MET A 145 -8.51 -11.68 3.39
CA MET A 145 -7.39 -11.25 2.55
C MET A 145 -7.48 -9.79 2.12
N GLN A 146 -8.66 -9.13 2.26
CA GLN A 146 -8.83 -7.70 2.03
C GLN A 146 -8.53 -6.91 3.30
N ALA A 147 -7.45 -6.15 3.30
CA ALA A 147 -7.00 -5.38 4.46
C ALA A 147 -7.19 -3.85 4.31
N GLY A 148 -7.56 -3.36 3.12
CA GLY A 148 -7.77 -1.93 2.87
C GLY A 148 -8.95 -1.36 3.64
N PHE A 149 -8.83 -0.13 4.15
CA PHE A 149 -9.89 0.65 4.81
C PHE A 149 -10.63 -0.05 5.97
N ARG A 150 -10.07 -1.13 6.54
CA ARG A 150 -10.68 -1.90 7.63
C ARG A 150 -10.01 -1.62 8.97
N LYS A 151 -10.80 -1.42 10.02
CA LYS A 151 -10.31 -1.25 11.40
C LYS A 151 -9.53 -2.49 11.85
N GLY A 152 -8.37 -2.30 12.45
CA GLY A 152 -7.54 -3.39 12.96
C GLY A 152 -6.80 -4.20 11.88
N ARG A 153 -6.85 -3.77 10.62
CA ARG A 153 -6.09 -4.36 9.51
C ARG A 153 -5.14 -3.31 8.90
N GLY A 154 -4.07 -3.77 8.29
CA GLY A 154 -3.10 -2.83 7.72
C GLY A 154 -2.09 -3.50 6.79
N CYS A 155 -1.36 -2.69 6.03
CA CYS A 155 -0.36 -3.13 5.05
C CYS A 155 0.61 -4.18 5.60
N ARG A 156 0.99 -4.09 6.89
CA ARG A 156 1.93 -5.03 7.53
C ARG A 156 1.45 -6.47 7.49
N ASN A 157 0.13 -6.69 7.59
CA ASN A 157 -0.47 -8.02 7.58
C ASN A 157 -0.30 -8.66 6.19
N ASN A 158 -0.66 -7.94 5.13
CA ASN A 158 -0.53 -8.42 3.76
C ASN A 158 0.95 -8.60 3.36
N ILE A 159 1.83 -7.69 3.79
CA ILE A 159 3.28 -7.84 3.56
C ILE A 159 3.81 -9.12 4.22
N LEU A 160 3.43 -9.41 5.46
CA LEU A 160 3.85 -10.63 6.15
C LEU A 160 3.34 -11.87 5.42
N ILE A 161 2.04 -11.91 5.09
CA ILE A 161 1.44 -13.03 4.35
C ILE A 161 2.16 -13.23 3.02
N LEU A 162 2.41 -12.16 2.26
CA LEU A 162 3.12 -12.24 0.97
C LEU A 162 4.54 -12.80 1.12
N VAL A 163 5.30 -12.31 2.11
CA VAL A 163 6.67 -12.82 2.37
C VAL A 163 6.63 -14.30 2.73
N MET A 164 5.69 -14.73 3.57
CA MET A 164 5.53 -16.14 3.93
C MET A 164 5.13 -16.99 2.72
N THR A 165 4.26 -16.49 1.84
CA THR A 165 3.88 -17.14 0.60
C THR A 165 5.09 -17.32 -0.34
N VAL A 166 5.92 -16.29 -0.51
CA VAL A 166 7.16 -16.37 -1.31
C VAL A 166 8.08 -17.47 -0.76
N HIS A 167 8.29 -17.51 0.56
CA HIS A 167 9.15 -18.53 1.16
C HIS A 167 8.58 -19.95 1.05
N HIS A 168 7.26 -20.10 1.15
CA HIS A 168 6.61 -21.39 0.90
C HIS A 168 6.82 -21.85 -0.55
N LEU A 169 6.62 -20.95 -1.52
CA LEU A 169 6.84 -21.23 -2.94
C LEU A 169 8.31 -21.57 -3.25
N LEU A 170 9.26 -20.88 -2.60
CA LEU A 170 10.70 -21.21 -2.73
C LEU A 170 10.99 -22.62 -2.24
N LYS A 171 10.45 -23.03 -1.11
CA LYS A 171 10.60 -24.39 -0.60
C LYS A 171 9.98 -25.42 -1.54
N SER A 172 8.81 -25.14 -2.09
CA SER A 172 8.17 -25.99 -3.10
C SER A 172 9.01 -26.08 -4.38
N ALA A 173 9.66 -24.98 -4.79
CA ALA A 173 10.57 -24.96 -5.92
C ALA A 173 11.87 -25.78 -5.66
N GLU A 174 12.41 -25.74 -4.43
CA GLU A 174 13.55 -26.59 -4.00
C GLU A 174 13.22 -28.08 -4.09
N GLN A 175 11.97 -28.43 -3.83
CA GLN A 175 11.46 -29.80 -3.93
C GLN A 175 11.03 -30.20 -5.36
N GLY A 176 11.14 -29.30 -6.34
CA GLY A 176 10.71 -29.53 -7.72
C GLY A 176 9.18 -29.55 -7.91
N ILE A 177 8.39 -29.16 -6.91
CA ILE A 177 6.93 -29.29 -6.91
C ILE A 177 6.27 -28.15 -7.70
N SER A 178 6.79 -26.92 -7.62
CA SER A 178 6.13 -25.73 -8.18
C SER A 178 7.14 -24.68 -8.64
N LYS A 179 6.80 -23.94 -9.71
CA LYS A 179 7.50 -22.75 -10.18
C LYS A 179 6.59 -21.55 -9.96
N GLY A 180 6.35 -21.19 -8.71
CA GLY A 180 5.37 -20.19 -8.31
C GLY A 180 5.53 -18.84 -8.99
N VAL A 181 4.40 -18.18 -9.26
CA VAL A 181 4.34 -16.83 -9.83
C VAL A 181 3.42 -15.98 -8.99
N ILE A 182 3.81 -14.74 -8.75
CA ILE A 182 2.96 -13.73 -8.11
C ILE A 182 2.68 -12.63 -9.13
N ALA A 183 1.41 -12.41 -9.46
CA ALA A 183 0.99 -11.30 -10.28
C ALA A 183 0.57 -10.12 -9.38
N TYR A 184 1.17 -8.95 -9.60
CA TYR A 184 0.78 -7.70 -8.93
C TYR A 184 -0.11 -6.91 -9.87
N ILE A 185 -1.38 -6.79 -9.50
CA ILE A 185 -2.46 -6.25 -10.34
C ILE A 185 -2.61 -4.76 -10.05
N ASP A 186 -2.64 -3.95 -11.13
CA ASP A 186 -3.01 -2.54 -11.09
C ASP A 186 -4.26 -2.33 -11.94
N PHE A 187 -5.34 -1.84 -11.35
CA PHE A 187 -6.53 -1.48 -12.11
C PHE A 187 -6.41 -0.07 -12.68
N THR A 188 -6.92 0.12 -13.89
CA THR A 188 -6.93 1.43 -14.54
C THR A 188 -7.98 2.34 -13.88
N ALA A 189 -7.50 3.31 -13.07
CA ALA A 189 -8.38 4.28 -12.41
C ALA A 189 -9.56 3.62 -11.64
N ALA A 190 -9.29 2.55 -10.90
CA ALA A 190 -10.27 1.68 -10.25
C ALA A 190 -11.44 2.43 -9.57
N PHE A 191 -11.13 3.43 -8.73
CA PHE A 191 -12.13 4.26 -8.05
C PHE A 191 -13.03 5.07 -9.00
N ASP A 192 -12.57 5.35 -10.21
CA ASP A 192 -13.24 6.22 -11.16
C ASP A 192 -14.07 5.45 -12.22
N THR A 193 -13.91 4.13 -12.29
CA THR A 193 -14.47 3.31 -13.39
C THR A 193 -15.53 2.33 -12.94
N ILE A 194 -15.65 2.05 -11.66
CA ILE A 194 -16.60 1.04 -11.15
C ILE A 194 -18.05 1.40 -11.50
N SER A 195 -18.82 0.40 -11.96
CA SER A 195 -20.24 0.52 -12.25
C SER A 195 -21.05 0.80 -10.98
N HIS A 196 -22.01 1.72 -11.05
CA HIS A 196 -22.92 1.99 -9.93
C HIS A 196 -23.90 0.82 -9.71
N SER A 197 -24.36 0.16 -10.78
CA SER A 197 -25.22 -1.02 -10.66
C SER A 197 -24.49 -2.17 -9.97
N PHE A 198 -23.26 -2.47 -10.39
CA PHE A 198 -22.44 -3.50 -9.72
C PHE A 198 -22.18 -3.17 -8.25
N LEU A 199 -21.93 -1.89 -7.93
CA LEU A 199 -21.77 -1.44 -6.56
C LEU A 199 -23.03 -1.65 -5.72
N LEU A 200 -24.20 -1.27 -6.24
CA LEU A 200 -25.49 -1.44 -5.55
C LEU A 200 -25.84 -2.93 -5.39
N GLN A 201 -25.65 -3.73 -6.43
CA GLN A 201 -25.82 -5.18 -6.36
C GLN A 201 -24.87 -5.79 -5.34
N SER A 202 -23.63 -5.30 -5.25
CA SER A 202 -22.68 -5.77 -4.23
C SER A 202 -23.17 -5.47 -2.82
N LEU A 203 -23.74 -4.31 -2.56
CA LEU A 203 -24.34 -3.99 -1.26
C LEU A 203 -25.50 -4.93 -0.93
N ARG A 204 -26.37 -5.24 -1.90
CA ARG A 204 -27.48 -6.20 -1.74
C ARG A 204 -26.96 -7.60 -1.39
N ASP A 205 -25.95 -8.09 -2.09
CA ASP A 205 -25.35 -9.41 -1.84
C ASP A 205 -24.66 -9.50 -0.46
N TYR A 206 -24.28 -8.34 0.10
CA TYR A 206 -23.81 -8.23 1.47
C TYR A 206 -24.95 -8.08 2.50
N GLU A 207 -26.21 -8.27 2.04
CA GLU A 207 -27.44 -8.16 2.85
C GLU A 207 -27.62 -6.78 3.49
N VAL A 208 -27.13 -5.74 2.81
CA VAL A 208 -27.45 -4.36 3.20
C VAL A 208 -28.92 -4.10 2.88
N PRO A 209 -29.73 -3.64 3.86
CA PRO A 209 -31.14 -3.37 3.64
C PRO A 209 -31.41 -2.47 2.44
N PRO A 210 -32.49 -2.72 1.65
CA PRO A 210 -32.82 -1.98 0.44
C PRO A 210 -32.86 -0.46 0.64
N LYS A 211 -33.45 0.01 1.73
CA LYS A 211 -33.50 1.43 2.08
C LYS A 211 -32.12 2.10 2.07
N TYR A 212 -31.11 1.46 2.66
CA TYR A 212 -29.76 2.02 2.66
C TYR A 212 -29.12 1.95 1.28
N CYS A 213 -29.42 0.93 0.50
CA CYS A 213 -28.99 0.85 -0.90
C CYS A 213 -29.62 1.95 -1.75
N ARG A 214 -30.93 2.26 -1.55
CA ARG A 214 -31.62 3.37 -2.25
C ARG A 214 -31.03 4.73 -1.86
N LEU A 215 -30.67 4.93 -0.58
CA LEU A 215 -29.95 6.14 -0.16
C LEU A 215 -28.58 6.28 -0.86
N VAL A 216 -27.82 5.18 -0.98
CA VAL A 216 -26.57 5.17 -1.76
C VAL A 216 -26.83 5.46 -3.23
N GLN A 217 -27.88 4.88 -3.81
CA GLN A 217 -28.30 5.15 -5.18
C GLN A 217 -28.64 6.63 -5.39
N ALA A 218 -29.45 7.22 -4.50
CA ALA A 218 -29.81 8.63 -4.55
C ALA A 218 -28.59 9.56 -4.45
N ILE A 219 -27.59 9.21 -3.61
CA ILE A 219 -26.31 9.90 -3.54
C ILE A 219 -25.63 9.90 -4.91
N TYR A 220 -25.45 8.74 -5.55
CA TYR A 220 -24.74 8.66 -6.83
C TYR A 220 -25.53 9.23 -8.00
N GLN A 221 -26.85 9.17 -7.99
CA GLN A 221 -27.70 9.81 -9.00
C GLN A 221 -27.59 11.34 -8.96
N SER A 222 -27.46 11.91 -7.75
CA SER A 222 -27.31 13.36 -7.51
C SER A 222 -25.86 13.82 -7.55
N ALA A 223 -24.88 12.90 -7.57
CA ALA A 223 -23.47 13.22 -7.50
C ALA A 223 -22.98 14.00 -8.73
N ALA A 224 -22.36 15.15 -8.47
CA ALA A 224 -21.75 15.97 -9.50
C ALA A 224 -20.41 16.54 -9.01
N VAL A 225 -19.55 16.86 -9.97
CA VAL A 225 -18.24 17.47 -9.69
C VAL A 225 -18.05 18.73 -10.52
N LYS A 226 -17.33 19.72 -9.96
CA LYS A 226 -16.80 20.87 -10.70
C LYS A 226 -15.32 21.06 -10.34
N VAL A 227 -14.48 21.37 -11.32
CA VAL A 227 -13.06 21.62 -11.08
C VAL A 227 -12.87 23.04 -10.57
N ARG A 228 -12.19 23.17 -9.44
CA ARG A 228 -11.72 24.47 -8.93
C ARG A 228 -10.31 24.73 -9.46
N LEU A 229 -10.14 25.83 -10.14
CA LEU A 229 -8.86 26.30 -10.68
C LEU A 229 -8.50 27.60 -9.99
N GLN A 230 -7.20 27.76 -9.74
CA GLN A 230 -6.66 28.98 -9.18
C GLN A 230 -5.91 29.73 -10.25
N GLU A 231 -6.36 30.94 -10.56
CA GLU A 231 -5.70 31.81 -11.55
C GLU A 231 -4.52 32.57 -10.94
N PRO A 232 -3.57 33.01 -11.76
CA PRO A 232 -2.57 33.98 -11.34
C PRO A 232 -3.30 35.23 -10.79
N GLY A 233 -2.98 35.64 -9.57
CA GLY A 233 -3.72 36.72 -8.87
C GLY A 233 -4.68 36.24 -7.79
N GLY A 234 -4.86 34.90 -7.61
CA GLY A 234 -5.63 34.34 -6.51
C GLY A 234 -7.13 34.16 -6.78
N HIS A 235 -7.62 34.58 -7.94
CA HIS A 235 -9.02 34.38 -8.33
C HIS A 235 -9.33 32.91 -8.54
N ARG A 236 -10.53 32.49 -8.10
CA ARG A 236 -11.03 31.12 -8.23
C ARG A 236 -12.05 31.07 -9.34
N THR A 237 -11.83 30.17 -10.29
CA THR A 237 -12.79 29.90 -11.37
C THR A 237 -13.17 28.42 -11.34
N TYR A 238 -14.34 28.09 -11.90
CA TYR A 238 -14.91 26.75 -11.84
C TYR A 238 -15.27 26.26 -13.23
N SER A 239 -15.11 24.97 -13.47
CA SER A 239 -15.67 24.31 -14.66
C SER A 239 -17.20 24.24 -14.56
N ARG A 240 -17.85 23.85 -15.67
CA ARG A 240 -19.24 23.38 -15.64
C ARG A 240 -19.35 22.14 -14.73
N LYS A 241 -20.57 21.87 -14.21
CA LYS A 241 -20.87 20.62 -13.52
C LYS A 241 -20.71 19.43 -14.46
N VAL A 242 -20.15 18.35 -13.94
CA VAL A 242 -20.09 17.03 -14.59
C VAL A 242 -20.77 16.04 -13.66
N ASN A 243 -21.79 15.36 -14.15
CA ASN A 243 -22.48 14.32 -13.38
C ASN A 243 -21.58 13.08 -13.25
N VAL A 244 -21.56 12.48 -12.07
CA VAL A 244 -20.82 11.24 -11.81
C VAL A 244 -21.75 10.07 -12.09
N ARG A 245 -21.61 9.44 -13.28
CA ARG A 245 -22.45 8.32 -13.72
C ARG A 245 -21.79 6.95 -13.53
N ARG A 246 -20.54 6.94 -13.15
CA ARG A 246 -19.76 5.76 -12.72
C ARG A 246 -18.63 6.18 -11.79
N GLY A 247 -18.06 5.22 -11.11
CA GLY A 247 -16.99 5.48 -10.15
C GLY A 247 -17.48 6.10 -8.85
N VAL A 248 -16.54 6.30 -7.93
CA VAL A 248 -16.78 6.91 -6.63
C VAL A 248 -15.92 8.15 -6.45
N ILE A 249 -16.43 9.16 -5.73
CA ILE A 249 -15.73 10.44 -5.57
C ILE A 249 -14.55 10.28 -4.59
N GLN A 250 -13.32 10.56 -5.06
CA GLN A 250 -12.15 10.59 -4.18
C GLN A 250 -12.24 11.75 -3.19
N GLY A 251 -12.29 11.44 -1.91
CA GLY A 251 -12.46 12.41 -0.82
C GLY A 251 -13.84 12.36 -0.17
N ASP A 252 -14.74 11.57 -0.71
CA ASP A 252 -16.01 11.23 -0.08
C ASP A 252 -15.83 10.15 1.00
N ILE A 253 -16.66 10.18 2.03
CA ILE A 253 -16.55 9.29 3.20
C ILE A 253 -16.98 7.85 2.87
N PRO A 254 -18.12 7.57 2.21
CA PRO A 254 -18.54 6.21 1.86
C PRO A 254 -17.76 5.60 0.70
N SER A 255 -17.16 6.40 -0.17
CA SER A 255 -16.49 5.93 -1.38
C SER A 255 -15.47 4.80 -1.15
N PRO A 256 -14.58 4.86 -0.13
CA PRO A 256 -13.66 3.75 0.14
C PRO A 256 -14.35 2.44 0.51
N VAL A 257 -15.45 2.50 1.26
CA VAL A 257 -16.21 1.31 1.68
C VAL A 257 -17.01 0.74 0.53
N CYS A 258 -17.70 1.58 -0.23
CA CYS A 258 -18.44 1.17 -1.43
C CYS A 258 -17.52 0.47 -2.44
N PHE A 259 -16.36 1.07 -2.74
CA PHE A 259 -15.35 0.47 -3.59
C PHE A 259 -14.85 -0.87 -3.04
N LEU A 260 -14.59 -0.93 -1.72
CA LEU A 260 -14.10 -2.12 -1.06
C LEU A 260 -15.07 -3.30 -1.19
N VAL A 261 -16.38 -3.07 -0.97
CA VAL A 261 -17.42 -4.09 -1.07
C VAL A 261 -17.50 -4.63 -2.49
N ALA A 262 -17.52 -3.75 -3.48
CA ALA A 262 -17.61 -4.15 -4.87
C ALA A 262 -16.36 -4.92 -5.33
N LEU A 263 -15.16 -4.47 -4.96
CA LEU A 263 -13.94 -5.21 -5.27
C LEU A 263 -13.88 -6.56 -4.54
N ASP A 264 -14.28 -6.62 -3.28
CA ASP A 264 -14.30 -7.87 -2.50
C ASP A 264 -15.29 -8.89 -3.10
N LYS A 265 -16.46 -8.42 -3.58
CA LYS A 265 -17.41 -9.26 -4.33
C LYS A 265 -16.76 -9.81 -5.60
N LEU A 266 -16.17 -8.94 -6.43
CA LEU A 266 -15.50 -9.34 -7.66
C LEU A 266 -14.43 -10.40 -7.43
N LEU A 267 -13.61 -10.22 -6.42
CA LEU A 267 -12.53 -11.16 -6.06
C LEU A 267 -13.10 -12.48 -5.50
N LYS A 268 -14.18 -12.44 -4.73
CA LYS A 268 -14.85 -13.64 -4.24
C LYS A 268 -15.49 -14.48 -5.36
N GLU A 269 -16.20 -13.84 -6.28
CA GLU A 269 -16.76 -14.51 -7.45
C GLU A 269 -15.66 -15.18 -8.27
N HIS A 270 -14.54 -14.49 -8.46
CA HIS A 270 -13.36 -15.06 -9.10
C HIS A 270 -12.77 -16.23 -8.30
N SER A 271 -12.65 -16.14 -6.99
CA SER A 271 -12.07 -17.19 -6.14
C SER A 271 -12.97 -18.42 -5.96
N GLN A 272 -14.27 -18.31 -6.20
CA GLN A 272 -15.18 -19.46 -6.26
C GLN A 272 -14.88 -20.37 -7.46
N LEU A 273 -14.40 -19.80 -8.55
CA LEU A 273 -14.01 -20.56 -9.77
C LEU A 273 -12.64 -21.23 -9.60
N ASP A 274 -11.76 -20.63 -8.79
CA ASP A 274 -10.42 -21.15 -8.52
C ASP A 274 -9.99 -20.74 -7.11
N ARG A 275 -9.86 -21.72 -6.22
CA ARG A 275 -9.46 -21.53 -4.80
C ARG A 275 -8.04 -20.99 -4.62
N GLY A 276 -7.29 -20.77 -5.70
CA GLY A 276 -5.97 -20.20 -5.69
C GLY A 276 -4.86 -21.19 -5.30
N LEU A 277 -3.80 -20.68 -4.68
CA LEU A 277 -2.64 -21.45 -4.28
C LEU A 277 -2.86 -22.12 -2.92
N TYR A 278 -2.80 -23.44 -2.86
CA TYR A 278 -2.78 -24.18 -1.61
C TYR A 278 -1.37 -24.16 -1.00
N LEU A 279 -1.28 -23.74 0.24
CA LEU A 279 -0.04 -23.71 1.03
C LEU A 279 0.02 -24.88 2.00
N THR A 280 -1.13 -25.28 2.54
CA THR A 280 -1.35 -26.52 3.32
C THR A 280 -2.72 -27.09 2.91
N PRO A 281 -3.09 -28.31 3.34
CA PRO A 281 -4.43 -28.85 3.07
C PRO A 281 -5.59 -27.94 3.54
N THR A 282 -5.34 -27.11 4.57
CA THR A 282 -6.34 -26.25 5.22
C THR A 282 -6.15 -24.76 4.95
N LEU A 283 -5.03 -24.36 4.34
CA LEU A 283 -4.69 -22.96 4.09
C LEU A 283 -4.43 -22.73 2.61
N SER A 284 -5.26 -21.94 1.99
CA SER A 284 -5.09 -21.48 0.61
C SER A 284 -5.07 -19.96 0.53
N ILE A 285 -4.53 -19.43 -0.55
CA ILE A 285 -4.50 -18.01 -0.86
C ILE A 285 -4.90 -17.80 -2.32
N ALA A 286 -6.04 -17.17 -2.53
CA ALA A 286 -6.47 -16.80 -3.87
C ALA A 286 -5.86 -15.47 -4.29
N GLU A 287 -5.96 -14.46 -3.44
CA GLU A 287 -5.40 -13.12 -3.65
C GLU A 287 -5.08 -12.46 -2.30
N LEU A 288 -4.26 -11.42 -2.34
CA LEU A 288 -4.07 -10.44 -1.26
C LEU A 288 -4.51 -9.09 -1.78
N ALA A 289 -5.42 -8.43 -1.11
CA ALA A 289 -5.91 -7.13 -1.52
C ALA A 289 -5.74 -6.08 -0.41
N TYR A 290 -5.31 -4.89 -0.80
CA TYR A 290 -5.32 -3.70 0.02
C TYR A 290 -5.91 -2.55 -0.79
N ALA A 291 -7.22 -2.38 -0.73
CA ALA A 291 -7.98 -1.60 -1.70
C ALA A 291 -7.73 -2.13 -3.13
N ASP A 292 -7.31 -1.26 -4.05
CA ASP A 292 -7.00 -1.59 -5.44
C ASP A 292 -5.63 -2.28 -5.65
N ASP A 293 -4.73 -2.22 -4.66
CA ASP A 293 -3.43 -2.92 -4.71
C ASP A 293 -3.62 -4.43 -4.43
N CYS A 294 -3.65 -5.23 -5.47
CA CYS A 294 -3.86 -6.69 -5.39
C CYS A 294 -2.60 -7.47 -5.77
N ALA A 295 -2.34 -8.58 -5.06
CA ALA A 295 -1.36 -9.58 -5.43
C ALA A 295 -2.04 -10.96 -5.54
N LEU A 296 -1.83 -11.65 -6.65
CA LEU A 296 -2.43 -12.92 -6.99
C LEU A 296 -1.33 -13.98 -7.10
N PRO A 297 -1.11 -14.81 -6.07
CA PRO A 297 -0.16 -15.92 -6.11
C PRO A 297 -0.74 -17.09 -6.90
N GLY A 298 0.13 -17.76 -7.67
CA GLY A 298 -0.20 -18.98 -8.41
C GLY A 298 0.91 -20.00 -8.38
N ALA A 299 0.57 -21.26 -8.64
CA ALA A 299 1.51 -22.38 -8.61
C ALA A 299 2.52 -22.34 -9.78
N ASN A 300 2.12 -21.76 -10.92
CA ASN A 300 2.95 -21.61 -12.11
C ASN A 300 2.40 -20.48 -13.02
N ALA A 301 3.10 -20.20 -14.12
CA ALA A 301 2.73 -19.14 -15.06
C ALA A 301 1.42 -19.41 -15.81
N GLU A 302 1.14 -20.67 -16.13
CA GLU A 302 -0.06 -21.07 -16.87
C GLU A 302 -1.33 -20.86 -16.04
N THR A 303 -1.36 -21.40 -14.82
CA THR A 303 -2.49 -21.21 -13.90
C THR A 303 -2.68 -19.73 -13.55
N THR A 304 -1.59 -18.98 -13.36
CA THR A 304 -1.66 -17.53 -13.08
C THR A 304 -2.23 -16.78 -14.28
N THR A 305 -1.85 -17.13 -15.52
CA THR A 305 -2.40 -16.55 -16.76
C THR A 305 -3.89 -16.79 -16.88
N SER A 306 -4.37 -18.02 -16.66
CA SER A 306 -5.79 -18.38 -16.71
C SER A 306 -6.58 -17.55 -15.68
N ARG A 307 -6.10 -17.48 -14.45
CA ARG A 307 -6.74 -16.72 -13.37
C ARG A 307 -6.79 -15.22 -13.66
N LEU A 308 -5.70 -14.63 -14.15
CA LEU A 308 -5.67 -13.21 -14.51
C LEU A 308 -6.62 -12.88 -15.68
N THR A 309 -6.67 -13.74 -16.70
CA THR A 309 -7.56 -13.56 -17.85
C THR A 309 -9.02 -13.62 -17.43
N ASN A 310 -9.37 -14.59 -16.57
CA ASN A 310 -10.72 -14.71 -16.02
C ASN A 310 -11.08 -13.50 -15.17
N LEU A 311 -10.18 -13.05 -14.30
CA LEU A 311 -10.39 -11.87 -13.46
C LEU A 311 -10.60 -10.60 -14.31
N ASP A 312 -9.79 -10.39 -15.35
CA ASP A 312 -9.92 -9.24 -16.24
C ASP A 312 -11.25 -9.27 -17.01
N THR A 313 -11.67 -10.44 -17.45
CA THR A 313 -12.97 -10.64 -18.13
C THR A 313 -14.13 -10.29 -17.18
N HIS A 314 -14.12 -10.82 -15.96
CA HIS A 314 -15.15 -10.52 -14.95
C HIS A 314 -15.13 -9.05 -14.53
N ALA A 315 -13.95 -8.48 -14.31
CA ALA A 315 -13.82 -7.07 -13.95
C ALA A 315 -14.42 -6.15 -15.02
N LYS A 316 -14.19 -6.45 -16.29
CA LYS A 316 -14.75 -5.69 -17.43
C LYS A 316 -16.25 -5.87 -17.57
N SER A 317 -16.74 -7.11 -17.52
CA SER A 317 -18.16 -7.42 -17.80
C SER A 317 -19.08 -7.05 -16.65
N LEU A 318 -18.68 -7.25 -15.40
CA LEU A 318 -19.52 -7.05 -14.22
C LEU A 318 -19.32 -5.67 -13.60
N ALA A 319 -18.09 -5.26 -13.40
CA ALA A 319 -17.74 -4.07 -12.61
C ALA A 319 -17.35 -2.85 -13.46
N GLY A 320 -17.21 -2.97 -14.78
CA GLY A 320 -16.72 -1.90 -15.65
C GLY A 320 -15.26 -1.54 -15.39
N MET A 321 -14.51 -2.38 -14.66
CA MET A 321 -13.13 -2.18 -14.30
C MET A 321 -12.20 -2.87 -15.30
N VAL A 322 -11.01 -2.31 -15.51
CA VAL A 322 -10.01 -2.84 -16.47
C VAL A 322 -8.66 -2.98 -15.78
N ILE A 323 -8.05 -4.16 -15.93
CA ILE A 323 -6.68 -4.37 -15.45
C ILE A 323 -5.71 -3.65 -16.40
N SER A 324 -4.76 -2.92 -15.84
CA SER A 324 -3.72 -2.19 -16.59
C SER A 324 -2.54 -3.12 -16.90
N VAL A 325 -2.52 -3.76 -18.06
CA VAL A 325 -1.41 -4.64 -18.46
C VAL A 325 -0.03 -3.98 -18.33
N PRO A 326 0.20 -2.73 -18.78
CA PRO A 326 1.53 -2.11 -18.66
C PRO A 326 2.01 -1.90 -17.22
N LYS A 327 1.09 -1.80 -16.24
CA LYS A 327 1.43 -1.59 -14.83
C LYS A 327 1.38 -2.88 -14.00
N THR A 328 0.61 -3.86 -14.42
CA THR A 328 0.57 -5.21 -13.83
C THR A 328 1.89 -5.91 -14.11
N LYS A 329 2.44 -6.58 -13.10
CA LYS A 329 3.74 -7.25 -13.19
C LYS A 329 3.63 -8.69 -12.74
N ALA A 330 4.41 -9.57 -13.37
CA ALA A 330 4.58 -10.95 -12.94
C ALA A 330 5.95 -11.12 -12.27
N GLN A 331 5.98 -11.78 -11.12
CA GLN A 331 7.20 -12.10 -10.39
C GLN A 331 7.30 -13.61 -10.23
N HIS A 332 8.31 -14.21 -10.85
CA HIS A 332 8.60 -15.62 -10.64
C HIS A 332 9.33 -15.83 -9.31
N VAL A 333 8.84 -16.80 -8.53
CA VAL A 333 9.48 -17.23 -7.30
C VAL A 333 10.45 -18.35 -7.64
N MET A 334 11.75 -18.06 -7.50
CA MET A 334 12.80 -18.96 -7.95
C MET A 334 14.04 -18.92 -7.06
N ILE A 335 14.72 -20.03 -6.99
CA ILE A 335 16.04 -20.11 -6.38
C ILE A 335 17.03 -19.44 -7.33
N GLN A 336 17.79 -18.48 -6.84
CA GLN A 336 18.88 -17.92 -7.66
C GLN A 336 19.94 -18.99 -7.92
N PRO A 337 20.43 -19.14 -9.15
CA PRO A 337 21.60 -19.97 -9.41
C PRO A 337 22.75 -19.48 -8.52
N LYS A 338 23.43 -20.45 -7.87
CA LYS A 338 24.64 -20.13 -7.07
C LYS A 338 25.60 -19.31 -7.92
N MET A 339 26.08 -18.19 -7.39
CA MET A 339 27.06 -17.35 -8.08
C MET A 339 28.29 -18.19 -8.45
N SER A 340 28.45 -18.50 -9.73
CA SER A 340 29.75 -18.90 -10.27
C SER A 340 30.68 -17.67 -10.18
N GLU A 341 31.98 -17.88 -9.96
CA GLU A 341 32.97 -16.81 -9.99
C GLU A 341 32.87 -16.05 -11.31
N THR A 342 32.91 -14.72 -11.25
CA THR A 342 32.83 -13.85 -12.41
C THR A 342 34.07 -14.06 -13.29
N THR A 343 33.89 -14.50 -14.51
CA THR A 343 34.98 -14.70 -15.48
C THR A 343 35.18 -13.44 -16.33
N GLU A 344 36.36 -13.29 -16.96
CA GLU A 344 36.61 -12.20 -17.92
C GLU A 344 35.61 -12.21 -19.07
N ASN A 345 35.18 -13.40 -19.51
CA ASN A 345 34.14 -13.55 -20.53
C ASN A 345 32.77 -12.99 -20.12
N ASP A 346 32.45 -12.97 -18.83
CA ASP A 346 31.21 -12.35 -18.34
C ASP A 346 31.22 -10.83 -18.52
N ILE A 347 32.40 -10.19 -18.47
CA ILE A 347 32.56 -8.74 -18.63
C ILE A 347 32.48 -8.34 -20.11
N THR A 348 33.09 -9.13 -20.99
CA THR A 348 33.08 -8.87 -22.44
C THR A 348 31.72 -9.10 -23.07
N ASN A 349 30.89 -9.97 -22.50
CA ASN A 349 29.52 -10.27 -22.95
C ASN A 349 28.46 -9.29 -22.40
N LEU A 350 28.85 -8.24 -21.68
CA LEU A 350 27.90 -7.20 -21.27
C LEU A 350 27.38 -6.42 -22.50
N PRO A 351 26.08 -6.02 -22.50
CA PRO A 351 25.55 -5.11 -23.50
C PRO A 351 26.43 -3.85 -23.60
N PRO A 352 26.62 -3.28 -24.81
CA PRO A 352 27.50 -2.11 -25.03
C PRO A 352 27.24 -0.93 -24.10
N GLU A 353 25.99 -0.74 -23.72
CA GLU A 353 25.53 0.31 -22.78
C GLU A 353 25.98 0.06 -21.33
N LYS A 354 26.28 -1.17 -20.95
CA LYS A 354 26.70 -1.56 -19.59
C LYS A 354 28.21 -1.85 -19.50
N GLN A 355 28.96 -1.74 -20.59
CA GLN A 355 30.42 -1.90 -20.60
C GLN A 355 31.10 -0.65 -20.04
N PHE A 356 32.15 -0.87 -19.24
CA PHE A 356 32.94 0.22 -18.67
C PHE A 356 33.88 0.83 -19.70
N LYS A 357 33.44 1.88 -20.40
CA LYS A 357 34.22 2.54 -21.49
C LYS A 357 35.21 3.60 -21.00
N PHE A 358 35.03 4.11 -19.79
CA PHE A 358 35.76 5.26 -19.27
C PHE A 358 36.41 4.97 -17.93
N ALA A 359 37.71 5.15 -17.81
CA ALA A 359 38.48 4.99 -16.56
C ALA A 359 39.00 6.34 -16.06
N CYS A 360 39.00 6.50 -14.73
CA CYS A 360 39.62 7.66 -14.11
C CYS A 360 41.15 7.48 -14.06
N ASP A 361 41.89 8.36 -14.72
CA ASP A 361 43.34 8.44 -14.76
C ASP A 361 44.01 8.63 -13.37
N LYS A 362 43.30 9.27 -12.42
CA LYS A 362 43.81 9.55 -11.08
C LYS A 362 43.62 8.41 -10.05
N CYS A 363 42.59 7.59 -10.18
CA CYS A 363 42.29 6.55 -9.20
C CYS A 363 41.92 5.18 -9.79
N GLY A 364 41.92 5.02 -11.12
CA GLY A 364 41.65 3.77 -11.82
C GLY A 364 40.18 3.30 -11.78
N ARG A 365 39.23 4.07 -11.22
CA ARG A 365 37.81 3.69 -11.24
C ARG A 365 37.23 3.77 -12.64
N THR A 366 36.43 2.79 -13.01
CA THR A 366 35.77 2.69 -14.31
C THR A 366 34.30 3.12 -14.23
N PHE A 367 33.80 3.69 -15.32
CA PHE A 367 32.44 4.24 -15.43
C PHE A 367 31.82 3.84 -16.78
N PRO A 368 30.52 3.55 -16.82
CA PRO A 368 29.83 3.22 -18.07
C PRO A 368 29.64 4.43 -19.00
N THR A 369 29.67 5.66 -18.44
CA THR A 369 29.50 6.90 -19.21
C THR A 369 30.58 7.93 -18.91
N ASN A 370 30.89 8.79 -19.92
CA ASN A 370 31.83 9.90 -19.74
C ASN A 370 31.31 10.94 -18.73
N HIS A 371 29.97 11.10 -18.62
CA HIS A 371 29.37 11.98 -17.64
C HIS A 371 29.62 11.46 -16.19
N GLY A 372 29.49 10.15 -15.95
CA GLY A 372 29.82 9.54 -14.66
C GLY A 372 31.28 9.72 -14.28
N LEU A 373 32.19 9.59 -15.24
CA LEU A 373 33.62 9.88 -15.04
C LEU A 373 33.88 11.37 -14.76
N SER A 374 33.22 12.27 -15.47
CA SER A 374 33.34 13.73 -15.29
C SER A 374 32.84 14.18 -13.92
N VAL A 375 31.69 13.68 -13.46
CA VAL A 375 31.13 13.93 -12.11
C VAL A 375 32.09 13.42 -11.04
N HIS A 376 32.68 12.23 -11.24
CA HIS A 376 33.67 11.67 -10.33
C HIS A 376 34.95 12.53 -10.27
N LYS A 377 35.51 12.94 -11.41
CA LYS A 377 36.69 13.81 -11.48
C LYS A 377 36.44 15.16 -10.81
N GLY A 378 35.27 15.77 -11.04
CA GLY A 378 34.93 17.10 -10.53
C GLY A 378 34.59 17.16 -9.03
N ARG A 379 33.96 16.13 -8.48
CA ARG A 379 33.40 16.18 -7.12
C ARG A 379 34.03 15.22 -6.11
N TRP A 380 34.59 14.07 -6.53
CA TRP A 380 34.88 12.96 -5.63
C TRP A 380 36.28 12.36 -5.75
N CYS A 381 37.04 12.67 -6.78
CA CYS A 381 38.36 12.07 -6.98
C CYS A 381 39.45 12.77 -6.15
N LYS A 382 39.83 12.18 -5.04
CA LYS A 382 40.92 12.69 -4.18
C LYS A 382 42.33 12.22 -4.57
N GLY A 383 42.49 11.57 -5.73
CA GLY A 383 43.80 11.17 -6.26
C GLY A 383 44.60 10.13 -5.46
N ARG A 384 44.08 9.61 -4.36
CA ARG A 384 44.78 8.62 -3.54
C ARG A 384 44.68 7.24 -4.17
N ARG A 385 45.79 6.68 -4.66
CA ARG A 385 45.93 5.25 -4.94
C ARG A 385 45.69 4.49 -3.63
N ARG A 386 44.61 3.73 -3.50
CA ARG A 386 44.46 2.70 -2.47
C ARG A 386 45.36 1.54 -2.86
N THR A 387 46.42 1.33 -2.09
CA THR A 387 47.34 0.20 -2.21
C THR A 387 46.74 -1.14 -1.74
N LYS A 388 45.49 -1.20 -1.36
CA LYS A 388 44.75 -2.45 -1.12
C LYS A 388 43.95 -2.81 -2.35
N GLN A 389 44.32 -3.90 -3.02
CA GLN A 389 43.42 -4.57 -3.98
C GLN A 389 42.06 -4.70 -3.30
N PRO A 390 40.95 -4.24 -3.94
CA PRO A 390 39.62 -4.49 -3.40
C PRO A 390 39.45 -6.01 -3.32
N SER A 391 39.03 -6.50 -2.14
CA SER A 391 38.63 -7.90 -2.01
C SER A 391 37.68 -8.22 -3.17
N ARG A 392 37.95 -9.26 -3.96
CA ARG A 392 37.21 -9.65 -5.18
C ARG A 392 35.70 -9.81 -5.03
N LYS A 393 35.16 -9.76 -3.82
CA LYS A 393 33.72 -9.90 -3.54
C LYS A 393 33.06 -8.52 -3.43
N GLY A 394 32.23 -8.15 -4.41
CA GLY A 394 31.32 -7.01 -4.35
C GLY A 394 31.74 -5.75 -5.12
N SER A 395 32.52 -5.88 -6.22
CA SER A 395 32.81 -4.79 -7.13
C SER A 395 31.54 -4.25 -7.81
N VAL A 396 31.57 -3.02 -8.34
CA VAL A 396 30.46 -2.49 -9.13
C VAL A 396 30.22 -3.36 -10.37
N ALA A 397 31.30 -3.90 -10.96
CA ALA A 397 31.24 -4.83 -12.09
C ALA A 397 30.46 -6.10 -11.72
N ASP A 398 30.77 -6.74 -10.59
CA ASP A 398 30.06 -7.95 -10.14
C ASP A 398 28.54 -7.71 -9.97
N ARG A 399 28.15 -6.53 -9.49
CA ARG A 399 26.73 -6.17 -9.35
C ARG A 399 26.05 -6.01 -10.70
N ILE A 400 26.71 -5.38 -11.67
CA ILE A 400 26.16 -5.18 -13.03
C ILE A 400 26.04 -6.53 -13.73
N ILE A 401 27.07 -7.38 -13.65
CA ILE A 401 27.04 -8.72 -14.24
C ILE A 401 25.93 -9.55 -13.61
N GLN A 402 25.79 -9.51 -12.28
CA GLN A 402 24.72 -10.21 -11.59
C GLN A 402 23.35 -9.71 -12.03
N GLN A 403 23.18 -8.39 -12.19
CA GLN A 403 21.94 -7.80 -12.69
C GLN A 403 21.63 -8.25 -14.12
N VAL A 404 22.62 -8.29 -15.00
CA VAL A 404 22.47 -8.78 -16.39
C VAL A 404 22.15 -10.27 -16.43
N LYS A 405 22.79 -11.09 -15.57
CA LYS A 405 22.47 -12.54 -15.45
C LYS A 405 21.02 -12.74 -14.99
N VAL A 406 20.57 -11.96 -14.03
CA VAL A 406 19.17 -11.98 -13.55
C VAL A 406 18.21 -11.53 -14.66
N GLU A 407 18.52 -10.44 -15.36
CA GLU A 407 17.71 -9.96 -16.49
C GLU A 407 17.63 -11.02 -17.61
N LYS A 408 18.76 -11.62 -18.02
CA LYS A 408 18.79 -12.72 -19.02
C LYS A 408 17.97 -13.92 -18.57
N HIS A 409 18.08 -14.30 -17.29
CA HIS A 409 17.31 -15.44 -16.77
C HIS A 409 15.80 -15.13 -16.76
N GLN A 410 15.41 -13.90 -16.47
CA GLN A 410 14.01 -13.48 -16.54
C GLN A 410 13.41 -13.62 -17.95
N HIS A 411 14.19 -13.39 -19.01
CA HIS A 411 13.75 -13.60 -20.40
C HIS A 411 13.56 -15.06 -20.79
N THR A 412 14.12 -16.01 -20.04
CA THR A 412 13.94 -17.46 -20.25
C THR A 412 12.79 -18.06 -19.44
N LEU A 413 12.14 -17.26 -18.59
CA LEU A 413 11.04 -17.73 -17.76
C LEU A 413 9.75 -17.87 -18.57
N PRO A 414 8.85 -18.77 -18.16
CA PRO A 414 7.53 -18.88 -18.78
C PRO A 414 6.79 -17.54 -18.73
N THR A 415 6.16 -17.17 -19.82
CA THR A 415 5.44 -15.90 -19.92
C THR A 415 4.10 -15.97 -19.21
N THR A 416 3.80 -14.99 -18.38
CA THR A 416 2.48 -14.77 -17.78
C THR A 416 1.72 -13.75 -18.61
N ARG A 417 0.42 -13.94 -18.86
CA ARG A 417 -0.39 -13.12 -19.76
C ARG A 417 -1.72 -12.69 -19.14
N ILE A 418 -2.35 -11.69 -19.77
CA ILE A 418 -3.76 -11.36 -19.62
C ILE A 418 -4.36 -11.37 -21.02
N GLY A 419 -5.20 -12.35 -21.33
CA GLY A 419 -5.61 -12.61 -22.70
C GLY A 419 -4.39 -12.88 -23.59
N ASN A 420 -4.22 -12.09 -24.63
CA ASN A 420 -3.10 -12.20 -25.56
C ASN A 420 -1.89 -11.30 -25.19
N GLU A 421 -2.02 -10.44 -24.20
CA GLU A 421 -0.97 -9.48 -23.83
C GLU A 421 -0.03 -10.06 -22.78
N GLU A 422 1.27 -9.93 -23.00
CA GLU A 422 2.31 -10.42 -22.09
C GLU A 422 2.57 -9.45 -20.96
N LEU A 423 2.73 -9.96 -19.74
CA LEU A 423 3.15 -9.18 -18.58
C LEU A 423 4.66 -9.07 -18.52
N GLU A 424 5.14 -7.92 -18.05
CA GLU A 424 6.54 -7.74 -17.73
C GLU A 424 6.94 -8.59 -16.52
N ASN A 425 7.94 -9.47 -16.70
CA ASN A 425 8.55 -10.24 -15.63
C ASN A 425 9.47 -9.33 -14.81
N VAL A 426 9.30 -9.32 -13.49
CA VAL A 426 10.12 -8.53 -12.57
C VAL A 426 10.80 -9.43 -11.53
N TYR A 427 12.03 -9.09 -11.15
CA TYR A 427 12.76 -9.78 -10.09
C TYR A 427 12.28 -9.39 -8.70
N SER A 428 11.98 -8.11 -8.50
CA SER A 428 11.40 -7.61 -7.26
C SER A 428 10.26 -6.65 -7.55
N PHE A 429 9.32 -6.56 -6.63
CA PHE A 429 8.19 -5.64 -6.74
C PHE A 429 7.94 -4.91 -5.42
N VAL A 430 7.56 -3.62 -5.49
CA VAL A 430 7.21 -2.84 -4.30
C VAL A 430 5.73 -2.98 -4.02
N TYR A 431 5.39 -3.92 -3.14
CA TYR A 431 4.01 -4.15 -2.68
C TYR A 431 3.77 -3.44 -1.35
N LEU A 432 2.78 -2.56 -1.29
CA LEU A 432 2.42 -1.76 -0.11
C LEU A 432 3.61 -1.07 0.56
N GLY A 433 4.57 -0.62 -0.23
CA GLY A 433 5.78 0.06 0.25
C GLY A 433 6.90 -0.85 0.75
N ALA A 434 6.76 -2.17 0.71
CA ALA A 434 7.83 -3.13 0.94
C ALA A 434 8.28 -3.74 -0.39
N GLU A 435 9.57 -3.71 -0.70
CA GLU A 435 10.12 -4.37 -1.89
C GLU A 435 10.34 -5.85 -1.59
N VAL A 436 9.61 -6.72 -2.30
CA VAL A 436 9.68 -8.18 -2.16
C VAL A 436 10.39 -8.77 -3.38
N ALA A 437 11.39 -9.62 -3.15
CA ALA A 437 12.13 -10.28 -4.22
C ALA A 437 11.64 -11.71 -4.43
N GLY A 438 11.67 -12.20 -5.68
CA GLY A 438 11.24 -13.55 -6.04
C GLY A 438 12.13 -14.65 -5.49
N ASP A 439 13.37 -14.34 -5.10
CA ASP A 439 14.28 -15.26 -4.40
C ASP A 439 14.18 -15.19 -2.87
N GLY A 440 13.19 -14.46 -2.35
CA GLY A 440 12.99 -14.29 -0.91
C GLY A 440 14.08 -13.49 -0.19
N ASN A 441 14.97 -12.79 -0.91
CA ASN A 441 16.09 -12.07 -0.31
C ASN A 441 15.63 -10.90 0.58
N PRO A 442 15.75 -11.00 1.91
CA PRO A 442 15.24 -9.99 2.82
C PRO A 442 16.01 -8.67 2.79
N GLU A 443 17.25 -8.66 2.27
CA GLU A 443 18.05 -7.44 2.19
C GLU A 443 17.46 -6.42 1.21
N ILE A 444 16.71 -6.85 0.22
CA ILE A 444 16.11 -5.98 -0.80
C ILE A 444 15.10 -5.04 -0.17
N THR A 445 14.17 -5.57 0.61
CA THR A 445 13.19 -4.77 1.36
C THR A 445 13.88 -3.72 2.26
N MET A 446 14.86 -4.16 3.04
CA MET A 446 15.58 -3.25 3.94
C MET A 446 16.38 -2.19 3.17
N ARG A 447 17.04 -2.57 2.06
CA ARG A 447 17.80 -1.63 1.21
C ARG A 447 16.89 -0.55 0.61
N HIS A 448 15.74 -0.95 0.13
CA HIS A 448 14.72 -0.02 -0.37
C HIS A 448 14.33 1.01 0.71
N ARG A 449 14.03 0.56 1.91
CA ARG A 449 13.65 1.44 3.03
C ARG A 449 14.80 2.35 3.49
N ILE A 450 16.04 1.85 3.51
CA ILE A 450 17.24 2.65 3.80
C ILE A 450 17.41 3.76 2.75
N ASN A 451 17.20 3.47 1.47
CA ASN A 451 17.33 4.48 0.41
C ASN A 451 16.30 5.61 0.58
N ILE A 452 15.04 5.25 0.87
CA ILE A 452 13.99 6.24 1.17
C ILE A 452 14.36 7.07 2.40
N ALA A 453 14.88 6.44 3.46
CA ALA A 453 15.30 7.12 4.68
C ALA A 453 16.46 8.11 4.44
N TRP A 454 17.43 7.76 3.59
CA TRP A 454 18.49 8.69 3.17
C TRP A 454 17.96 9.88 2.37
N GLY A 455 17.00 9.66 1.47
CA GLY A 455 16.31 10.75 0.76
C GLY A 455 15.66 11.73 1.74
N ARG A 456 14.86 11.20 2.69
CA ARG A 456 14.25 12.03 3.75
C ARG A 456 15.26 12.68 4.68
N PHE A 457 16.35 11.99 5.03
CA PHE A 457 17.41 12.60 5.82
C PHE A 457 18.05 13.79 5.10
N GLY A 458 18.22 13.70 3.78
CA GLY A 458 18.69 14.80 2.93
C GLY A 458 17.73 16.00 2.97
N GLU A 459 16.43 15.75 2.82
CA GLU A 459 15.36 16.76 2.88
C GLU A 459 15.34 17.52 4.21
N TYR A 460 15.38 16.80 5.33
CA TYR A 460 15.32 17.39 6.68
C TYR A 460 16.70 17.67 7.30
N ARG A 461 17.79 17.53 6.55
CA ARG A 461 19.17 17.68 7.07
C ARG A 461 19.39 19.03 7.75
N HIS A 462 18.85 20.11 7.16
CA HIS A 462 18.98 21.46 7.69
C HIS A 462 18.41 21.62 9.11
N VAL A 463 17.34 20.87 9.45
CA VAL A 463 16.73 20.83 10.79
C VAL A 463 17.49 19.84 11.68
N LEU A 464 17.74 18.62 11.18
CA LEU A 464 18.35 17.54 11.96
C LEU A 464 19.79 17.84 12.41
N THR A 465 20.52 18.71 11.69
CA THR A 465 21.89 19.11 12.02
C THR A 465 22.00 20.55 12.53
N ALA A 466 20.88 21.25 12.73
CA ALA A 466 20.85 22.65 13.15
C ALA A 466 21.47 22.83 14.56
N ALA A 467 22.54 23.61 14.67
CA ALA A 467 23.23 23.84 15.94
C ALA A 467 22.35 24.57 16.98
N LYS A 468 21.39 25.39 16.50
CA LYS A 468 20.45 26.14 17.35
C LYS A 468 19.42 25.24 18.06
N LEU A 469 19.19 24.01 17.58
CA LEU A 469 18.27 23.05 18.21
C LEU A 469 19.01 22.14 19.19
N PRO A 470 18.45 21.90 20.41
CA PRO A 470 18.99 20.92 21.34
C PRO A 470 19.12 19.53 20.71
N VAL A 471 20.19 18.81 21.04
CA VAL A 471 20.43 17.45 20.51
C VAL A 471 19.24 16.53 20.77
N ARG A 472 18.63 16.60 21.97
CA ARG A 472 17.43 15.82 22.32
C ARG A 472 16.27 16.06 21.36
N THR A 473 16.02 17.30 20.96
CA THR A 473 14.97 17.66 19.98
C THR A 473 15.30 17.09 18.60
N ARG A 474 16.56 17.22 18.15
CA ARG A 474 17.01 16.66 16.86
C ARG A 474 16.89 15.14 16.82
N LEU A 475 17.18 14.44 17.92
CA LEU A 475 17.01 12.99 18.02
C LEU A 475 15.52 12.58 17.99
N ARG A 476 14.63 13.33 18.67
CA ARG A 476 13.19 13.08 18.57
C ARG A 476 12.67 13.23 17.14
N LEU A 477 13.11 14.27 16.44
CA LEU A 477 12.77 14.49 15.03
C LEU A 477 13.36 13.38 14.13
N TYR A 478 14.59 12.96 14.38
CA TYR A 478 15.22 11.84 13.68
C TYR A 478 14.41 10.55 13.83
N ILE A 479 13.99 10.21 15.04
CA ILE A 479 13.15 9.02 15.26
C ILE A 479 11.83 9.16 14.52
N ALA A 480 11.14 10.28 14.67
CA ALA A 480 9.82 10.50 14.07
C ALA A 480 9.84 10.50 12.53
N LEU A 481 10.83 11.15 11.91
CA LEU A 481 10.85 11.37 10.46
C LEU A 481 11.65 10.30 9.71
N ILE A 482 12.74 9.80 10.29
CA ILE A 482 13.69 8.95 9.59
C ILE A 482 13.59 7.49 10.04
N VAL A 483 13.63 7.22 11.37
CA VAL A 483 13.64 5.85 11.87
C VAL A 483 12.35 5.12 11.49
N TYR A 484 11.17 5.71 11.71
CA TYR A 484 9.89 5.10 11.30
C TYR A 484 9.81 4.87 9.78
N THR A 485 10.42 5.74 8.98
CA THR A 485 10.53 5.52 7.53
C THR A 485 11.43 4.34 7.21
N MET A 486 12.58 4.26 7.85
CA MET A 486 13.60 3.22 7.63
C MET A 486 13.13 1.83 8.11
N THR A 487 12.35 1.79 9.19
CA THR A 487 11.86 0.56 9.83
C THR A 487 10.40 0.22 9.47
N TYR A 488 9.86 0.85 8.43
CA TYR A 488 8.49 0.57 7.99
C TYR A 488 8.30 -0.93 7.69
N ALA A 489 7.21 -1.51 8.21
CA ALA A 489 6.86 -2.92 8.08
C ALA A 489 7.93 -3.92 8.59
N CYS A 490 8.84 -3.50 9.48
CA CYS A 490 9.91 -4.35 10.01
C CYS A 490 9.41 -5.63 10.73
N GLY A 491 8.15 -5.66 11.16
CA GLY A 491 7.52 -6.88 11.67
C GLY A 491 7.44 -8.02 10.64
N GLY A 492 7.32 -7.69 9.36
CA GLY A 492 7.30 -8.67 8.27
C GLY A 492 8.69 -9.00 7.70
N TRP A 493 9.77 -8.41 8.20
CA TRP A 493 11.11 -8.70 7.71
C TRP A 493 11.64 -10.01 8.26
N LEU A 494 12.45 -10.71 7.45
CA LEU A 494 13.35 -11.74 7.95
C LEU A 494 14.61 -11.05 8.46
N PHE A 495 14.67 -10.83 9.76
CA PHE A 495 15.67 -9.93 10.37
C PHE A 495 16.92 -10.71 10.83
N VAL A 496 17.76 -11.09 9.86
CA VAL A 496 19.01 -11.83 10.08
C VAL A 496 20.17 -10.91 10.49
N ASP A 497 21.23 -11.47 11.07
CA ASP A 497 22.37 -10.70 11.63
C ASP A 497 23.07 -9.80 10.62
N LYS A 498 23.16 -10.22 9.37
CA LYS A 498 23.71 -9.38 8.30
C LYS A 498 22.90 -8.08 8.12
N MET A 499 21.57 -8.17 8.24
CA MET A 499 20.68 -7.01 8.20
C MET A 499 20.85 -6.12 9.43
N LYS A 500 20.96 -6.72 10.64
CA LYS A 500 21.21 -5.98 11.89
C LYS A 500 22.49 -5.14 11.78
N LYS A 501 23.60 -5.76 11.35
CA LYS A 501 24.88 -5.06 11.14
C LYS A 501 24.76 -3.91 10.14
N LYS A 502 24.09 -4.11 9.02
CA LYS A 502 23.90 -3.09 8.00
C LYS A 502 23.03 -1.93 8.48
N LEU A 503 21.91 -2.23 9.13
CA LEU A 503 20.99 -1.23 9.66
C LEU A 503 21.66 -0.38 10.73
N ASN A 504 22.39 -1.01 11.66
CA ASN A 504 23.14 -0.30 12.69
C ASN A 504 24.23 0.61 12.11
N GLY A 505 24.95 0.16 11.09
CA GLY A 505 25.93 0.99 10.38
C GLY A 505 25.35 2.23 9.73
N VAL A 506 24.13 2.13 9.16
CA VAL A 506 23.40 3.28 8.60
C VAL A 506 22.94 4.23 9.69
N ASN A 507 22.35 3.70 10.77
CA ASN A 507 21.90 4.47 11.92
C ASN A 507 23.07 5.27 12.54
N SER A 508 24.20 4.63 12.78
CA SER A 508 25.41 5.28 13.33
C SER A 508 25.93 6.42 12.44
N LYS A 509 25.89 6.24 11.10
CA LYS A 509 26.29 7.30 10.16
C LYS A 509 25.35 8.50 10.19
N MET A 510 24.05 8.29 10.35
CA MET A 510 23.07 9.38 10.47
C MET A 510 23.21 10.09 11.82
N LEU A 511 23.32 9.33 12.92
CA LEU A 511 23.49 9.87 14.27
C LEU A 511 24.76 10.70 14.40
N SER A 512 25.88 10.27 13.83
CA SER A 512 27.13 11.05 13.87
C SER A 512 27.00 12.42 13.21
N GLN A 513 26.22 12.53 12.13
CA GLN A 513 25.93 13.83 11.50
C GLN A 513 25.04 14.72 12.39
N ILE A 514 24.07 14.14 13.10
CA ILE A 514 23.14 14.85 13.98
C ILE A 514 23.88 15.36 15.22
N THR A 515 24.69 14.50 15.84
CA THR A 515 25.39 14.80 17.10
C THR A 515 26.73 15.53 16.89
N LYS A 516 27.24 15.54 15.66
CA LYS A 516 28.59 16.05 15.28
C LYS A 516 29.74 15.33 16.03
N ARG A 517 29.51 14.11 16.52
CA ARG A 517 30.50 13.29 17.19
C ARG A 517 31.07 12.22 16.28
N SER A 518 32.34 11.89 16.43
CA SER A 518 32.97 10.79 15.68
C SER A 518 32.39 9.44 16.11
N ILE A 519 32.22 8.54 15.15
CA ILE A 519 31.73 7.16 15.38
C ILE A 519 32.72 6.36 16.26
N HIS A 520 33.97 6.78 16.29
CA HIS A 520 35.08 6.07 16.99
C HIS A 520 35.36 6.57 18.43
N GLN A 521 34.65 7.58 18.91
CA GLN A 521 34.77 8.03 20.29
C GLN A 521 33.90 7.18 21.21
N GLU A 522 34.50 6.46 22.17
CA GLU A 522 33.78 5.57 23.10
C GLU A 522 32.70 6.30 23.93
N ALA A 523 32.90 7.57 24.25
CA ALA A 523 31.89 8.43 24.87
C ALA A 523 30.69 8.76 23.98
N ALA A 524 30.68 8.32 22.72
CA ALA A 524 29.67 8.60 21.70
C ALA A 524 28.80 7.37 21.37
N LYS A 525 28.57 6.45 22.32
CA LYS A 525 27.53 5.42 22.13
C LYS A 525 26.24 6.14 21.73
N PRO A 526 25.63 5.75 20.61
CA PRO A 526 24.41 6.40 20.19
C PRO A 526 23.37 6.24 21.29
N THR A 527 22.78 7.34 21.72
CA THR A 527 21.68 7.38 22.70
C THR A 527 20.41 6.70 22.19
N PHE A 528 20.45 6.13 20.99
CA PHE A 528 19.36 5.42 20.35
C PHE A 528 19.89 4.19 19.60
N ASN A 529 19.46 3.00 20.04
CA ASN A 529 19.77 1.73 19.40
C ASN A 529 18.61 1.35 18.43
N ILE A 530 18.91 1.32 17.13
CA ILE A 530 17.90 0.99 16.13
C ILE A 530 17.55 -0.50 16.13
N ILE A 531 18.47 -1.37 16.56
CA ILE A 531 18.20 -2.81 16.61
C ILE A 531 17.17 -3.09 17.71
N ASP A 532 17.38 -2.53 18.91
CA ASP A 532 16.41 -2.67 20.01
C ASP A 532 15.04 -2.11 19.63
N PHE A 533 15.03 -0.97 18.94
CA PHE A 533 13.79 -0.40 18.41
C PHE A 533 13.07 -1.35 17.44
N VAL A 534 13.78 -1.97 16.48
CA VAL A 534 13.21 -2.93 15.55
C VAL A 534 12.71 -4.17 16.27
N MET A 535 13.52 -4.73 17.18
CA MET A 535 13.17 -5.92 17.95
C MET A 535 11.94 -5.66 18.83
N GLN A 536 11.85 -4.48 19.45
CA GLN A 536 10.65 -4.06 20.19
C GLN A 536 9.41 -4.02 19.27
N LYS A 537 9.51 -3.41 18.09
CA LYS A 537 8.39 -3.31 17.14
C LYS A 537 7.97 -4.69 16.62
N ARG A 538 8.90 -5.60 16.44
CA ARG A 538 8.63 -6.99 16.06
C ARG A 538 7.90 -7.73 17.19
N TRP A 539 8.36 -7.59 18.44
CA TRP A 539 7.72 -8.18 19.61
C TRP A 539 6.29 -7.66 19.82
N GLU A 540 6.09 -6.34 19.73
CA GLU A 540 4.77 -5.73 19.78
C GLU A 540 3.84 -6.28 18.67
N TYR A 541 4.38 -6.49 17.46
CA TYR A 541 3.63 -7.01 16.33
C TYR A 541 3.32 -8.51 16.50
N LEU A 542 4.25 -9.31 16.98
CA LEU A 542 4.02 -10.73 17.29
C LEU A 542 2.87 -10.88 18.29
N GLY A 543 2.93 -10.18 19.44
CA GLY A 543 1.85 -10.21 20.41
C GLY A 543 0.51 -9.71 19.86
N HIS A 544 0.53 -8.74 18.95
CA HIS A 544 -0.69 -8.31 18.26
C HIS A 544 -1.28 -9.43 17.38
N ILE A 545 -0.47 -10.16 16.64
CA ILE A 545 -0.92 -11.29 15.79
C ILE A 545 -1.48 -12.42 16.66
N LEU A 546 -0.79 -12.78 17.74
CA LEU A 546 -1.21 -13.87 18.63
C LEU A 546 -2.55 -13.60 19.34
N ARG A 547 -2.87 -12.33 19.59
CA ARG A 547 -4.18 -11.89 20.13
C ARG A 547 -5.28 -11.79 19.08
N MET A 548 -5.00 -11.94 17.80
CA MET A 548 -6.06 -11.97 16.78
C MET A 548 -6.94 -13.20 16.97
N GLU A 549 -8.18 -13.13 16.53
CA GLU A 549 -9.08 -14.26 16.44
C GLU A 549 -8.50 -15.39 15.57
N HIS A 550 -8.87 -16.64 15.85
CA HIS A 550 -8.30 -17.82 15.21
C HIS A 550 -8.46 -17.83 13.68
N HIS A 551 -9.58 -17.32 13.18
CA HIS A 551 -9.88 -17.26 11.75
C HIS A 551 -9.09 -16.20 10.98
N ARG A 552 -8.41 -15.26 11.66
CA ARG A 552 -7.67 -14.17 11.02
C ARG A 552 -6.52 -14.71 10.17
N ALA A 553 -6.52 -14.35 8.89
CA ALA A 553 -5.53 -14.82 7.92
C ALA A 553 -4.08 -14.64 8.41
N THR A 554 -3.71 -13.46 8.89
CA THR A 554 -2.34 -13.18 9.38
C THR A 554 -1.92 -14.14 10.49
N ARG A 555 -2.82 -14.46 11.43
CA ARG A 555 -2.55 -15.42 12.51
C ARG A 555 -2.42 -16.84 11.97
N ARG A 556 -3.34 -17.24 11.11
CA ARG A 556 -3.31 -18.56 10.46
C ARG A 556 -2.01 -18.77 9.67
N PHE A 557 -1.62 -17.82 8.83
CA PHE A 557 -0.38 -17.89 8.09
C PHE A 557 0.84 -18.02 9.01
N LEU A 558 0.91 -17.22 10.06
CA LEU A 558 2.02 -17.30 11.02
C LEU A 558 2.08 -18.66 11.71
N LEU A 559 0.95 -19.22 12.14
CA LEU A 559 0.91 -20.43 12.95
C LEU A 559 0.89 -21.71 12.10
N GLU A 560 0.18 -21.76 10.97
CA GLU A 560 0.04 -22.96 10.14
C GLU A 560 1.26 -23.19 9.24
N LEU A 561 1.94 -22.13 8.76
CA LEU A 561 3.14 -22.29 7.95
C LEU A 561 4.44 -22.43 8.77
N SER A 562 4.40 -22.10 10.06
CA SER A 562 5.58 -22.15 10.93
C SER A 562 5.85 -23.51 11.61
N PRO A 563 4.84 -24.27 12.08
CA PRO A 563 5.09 -25.44 12.96
C PRO A 563 5.60 -26.69 12.25
N SER A 564 5.30 -26.88 10.97
CA SER A 564 5.58 -28.15 10.28
C SER A 564 7.01 -28.32 9.80
N ASN A 565 7.90 -27.34 10.08
CA ASN A 565 9.33 -27.44 9.80
C ASN A 565 10.15 -26.44 10.62
N PRO A 566 10.96 -26.87 11.59
CA PRO A 566 12.12 -26.08 11.87
C PRO A 566 13.07 -26.22 10.65
N PRO A 567 13.48 -25.17 10.00
CA PRO A 567 13.73 -23.95 10.73
C PRO A 567 12.63 -22.93 10.46
N TYR A 568 12.11 -22.34 11.51
CA TYR A 568 11.75 -20.96 11.41
C TYR A 568 12.66 -20.28 10.42
N ILE A 569 12.08 -19.69 9.38
CA ILE A 569 12.90 -18.90 8.46
C ILE A 569 13.75 -18.00 9.34
N ALA A 570 15.07 -18.15 9.29
CA ALA A 570 15.97 -17.46 10.19
C ALA A 570 15.66 -15.95 10.16
N GLY A 571 15.39 -15.37 11.35
CA GLY A 571 14.94 -14.01 11.47
C GLY A 571 13.43 -13.79 11.31
N SER A 572 12.59 -14.84 11.26
CA SER A 572 11.12 -14.71 11.33
C SER A 572 10.66 -14.16 12.69
N LEU A 573 9.37 -13.78 12.80
CA LEU A 573 8.83 -13.26 14.07
C LEU A 573 8.90 -14.27 15.21
N LEU A 574 8.62 -15.55 14.95
CA LEU A 574 8.68 -16.60 15.96
C LEU A 574 10.12 -16.92 16.39
N ALA A 575 11.09 -16.74 15.51
CA ALA A 575 12.51 -16.89 15.85
C ALA A 575 13.02 -15.84 16.86
N ASP A 576 12.26 -14.77 17.11
CA ASP A 576 12.59 -13.78 18.15
C ASP A 576 12.32 -14.32 19.58
N ALA A 577 11.67 -15.49 19.72
CA ALA A 577 11.37 -16.16 20.98
C ALA A 577 11.84 -17.63 21.00
N PRO A 578 13.15 -17.91 20.88
CA PRO A 578 13.69 -19.23 20.58
C PRO A 578 13.48 -20.30 21.67
N HIS A 579 13.13 -19.89 22.89
CA HIS A 579 13.02 -20.79 24.05
C HIS A 579 11.58 -21.00 24.54
N ARG A 580 10.58 -20.66 23.68
CA ARG A 580 9.15 -20.74 24.05
C ARG A 580 8.37 -21.48 22.99
N THR A 581 7.40 -22.28 23.44
CA THR A 581 6.45 -22.92 22.52
C THR A 581 5.43 -21.89 22.01
N VAL A 582 4.73 -22.25 20.95
CA VAL A 582 3.66 -21.38 20.38
C VAL A 582 2.53 -21.21 21.39
N GLU A 583 2.20 -22.25 22.14
CA GLU A 583 1.16 -22.27 23.17
C GLU A 583 1.52 -21.30 24.30
N GLU A 584 2.75 -21.37 24.82
CA GLU A 584 3.25 -20.43 25.83
C GLU A 584 3.21 -18.97 25.35
N LEU A 585 3.56 -18.74 24.08
CA LEU A 585 3.50 -17.39 23.49
C LEU A 585 2.06 -16.89 23.37
N ILE A 586 1.09 -17.76 23.03
CA ILE A 586 -0.33 -17.40 22.94
C ILE A 586 -0.88 -17.08 24.33
N GLU A 587 -0.57 -17.89 25.33
CA GLU A 587 -1.00 -17.67 26.71
C GLU A 587 -0.45 -16.33 27.23
N MET A 588 0.84 -16.09 27.07
CA MET A 588 1.46 -14.82 27.47
C MET A 588 0.88 -13.61 26.72
N ALA A 589 0.59 -13.77 25.44
CA ALA A 589 0.06 -12.70 24.61
C ALA A 589 -1.40 -12.33 24.99
N SER A 590 -2.14 -13.22 25.62
CA SER A 590 -3.53 -12.97 26.08
C SER A 590 -3.59 -11.78 27.05
N ASP A 591 -2.57 -11.63 27.91
CA ASP A 591 -2.38 -10.49 28.79
C ASP A 591 -1.35 -9.50 28.20
N ARG A 592 -1.79 -8.26 27.97
CA ARG A 592 -0.93 -7.23 27.33
C ARG A 592 0.22 -6.78 28.23
N ASP A 593 0.04 -6.78 29.53
CA ASP A 593 1.06 -6.30 30.47
C ASP A 593 2.08 -7.40 30.71
N LYS A 594 1.67 -8.65 30.91
CA LYS A 594 2.56 -9.82 30.88
C LYS A 594 3.37 -9.89 29.60
N TRP A 595 2.75 -9.63 28.43
CA TRP A 595 3.46 -9.60 27.15
C TRP A 595 4.55 -8.53 27.10
N ARG A 596 4.29 -7.33 27.64
CA ARG A 596 5.28 -6.24 27.70
C ARG A 596 6.44 -6.57 28.63
N GLU A 597 6.14 -7.14 29.80
CA GLU A 597 7.13 -7.54 30.81
C GLU A 597 7.99 -8.71 30.34
N SER A 598 7.41 -9.66 29.63
CA SER A 598 8.09 -10.84 29.09
C SER A 598 9.05 -10.57 27.93
N ARG A 599 9.23 -9.31 27.58
CA ARG A 599 10.16 -8.90 26.52
C ARG A 599 11.58 -9.38 26.83
N PRO A 600 12.25 -10.09 25.89
CA PRO A 600 13.62 -10.53 26.07
C PRO A 600 14.54 -9.38 26.48
N PRO A 601 15.51 -9.61 27.37
CA PRO A 601 16.45 -8.56 27.83
C PRO A 601 17.18 -7.83 26.70
N SER A 602 17.47 -8.54 25.61
CA SER A 602 18.04 -7.98 24.38
C SER A 602 17.13 -6.98 23.65
N MET A 603 15.87 -6.84 24.07
CA MET A 603 14.87 -5.93 23.50
C MET A 603 14.44 -4.82 24.46
N GLN A 604 15.00 -4.76 25.68
CA GLN A 604 14.72 -3.68 26.62
C GLN A 604 15.50 -2.43 26.18
N LEU A 605 14.77 -1.33 26.01
CA LEU A 605 15.38 -0.03 25.74
C LEU A 605 16.09 0.43 27.02
N SER A 606 17.42 0.56 26.98
CA SER A 606 18.23 1.21 28.02
C SER A 606 18.03 2.73 28.01
#